data_da29aedb7f7c84e0299381dd699feef3
#
_entry.id   da29aedb7f7c84e0299381dd699feef3
#
_cell.length_a   1.000
_cell.length_b   1.000
_cell.length_c   1.000
_cell.angle_alpha   90.00
_cell.angle_beta   90.00
_cell.angle_gamma   90.00
#
_symmetry.space_group_name_H-M   'P 1'
#
loop_
_entity.id
_entity.type
_entity.pdbx_description
1 polymer ?
#
loop_
_entity_poly.entity_id
_entity_poly.type
_entity_poly.pdbx_seq_one_letter_code
_entity_poly.pdbx_strand_id
1 'polypeptide(L)'
;MKTIGLISANYGSSEFGELLENRTLASLPYGGRYRLIDFALSNMANAGITTVGVIAPADSGSLIDHIGVGNPWSLARKRGGLFVMPGSVYGMQKSGSRFLMRDLLKCDRFFYKDDADYVIMSGSTDVCNMDFEPFIKAHAESGKPITMMYKKVPRGEEFHGYFLDINENGDVSAINNESFGWSNYFADCFIINRTYMLDFLKWYKALEYMDMIELIRDNKSSIDIGTFEFRGYLGKIKNPWEFLKVNQGMTDYDIRNEVFCNPVRPIFTKAQDEAPVFHYPEADVRNSVISTGCIVEGRVENSVIFRSCHIAKGAVVRNSVIMMHGTIGEGAVLDNVIVDKYVTINPGVKIYGGEREPVIIGKNSTI
;
A
#
# COMPACT_ATOMS: atom_id res chain seq x y z
N MET A 1 -8.75 10.74 -23.47
CA MET A 1 -7.60 11.20 -22.68
C MET A 1 -6.78 9.98 -22.33
N LYS A 2 -5.55 9.93 -22.76
CA LYS A 2 -4.67 8.77 -22.56
C LYS A 2 -3.83 9.00 -21.31
N THR A 3 -3.84 8.04 -20.40
CA THR A 3 -3.18 8.17 -19.09
C THR A 3 -2.22 6.99 -18.89
N ILE A 4 -1.03 7.27 -18.37
CA ILE A 4 -0.10 6.26 -17.88
C ILE A 4 -0.03 6.34 -16.35
N GLY A 5 0.30 5.23 -15.70
CA GLY A 5 0.45 5.16 -14.26
C GLY A 5 1.90 5.01 -13.84
N LEU A 6 2.32 5.69 -12.76
CA LEU A 6 3.60 5.48 -12.13
C LEU A 6 3.40 5.22 -10.64
N ILE A 7 3.86 4.07 -10.17
CA ILE A 7 3.75 3.65 -8.78
C ILE A 7 5.13 3.69 -8.15
N SER A 8 5.26 4.36 -7.00
CA SER A 8 6.48 4.26 -6.20
C SER A 8 6.36 3.09 -5.22
N ALA A 9 7.26 2.12 -5.33
CA ALA A 9 7.47 1.07 -4.35
C ALA A 9 8.74 1.31 -3.51
N ASN A 10 9.30 2.50 -3.61
CA ASN A 10 10.53 2.91 -2.94
C ASN A 10 10.25 3.51 -1.56
N TYR A 11 9.47 2.79 -0.75
CA TYR A 11 9.19 3.14 0.64
C TYR A 11 10.00 2.25 1.57
N GLY A 12 10.62 2.85 2.57
CA GLY A 12 11.26 2.15 3.67
C GLY A 12 10.82 2.76 4.99
N SER A 13 10.77 1.93 6.03
CA SER A 13 10.61 2.37 7.40
C SER A 13 11.43 1.45 8.29
N SER A 14 12.32 2.02 9.10
CA SER A 14 13.10 1.28 10.09
C SER A 14 12.24 0.67 11.20
N GLU A 15 11.02 1.18 11.39
CA GLU A 15 10.08 0.72 12.41
C GLU A 15 9.59 -0.71 12.18
N PHE A 16 9.59 -1.17 10.92
CA PHE A 16 9.19 -2.54 10.60
C PHE A 16 10.25 -3.61 10.90
N GLY A 17 11.49 -3.19 11.20
CA GLY A 17 12.57 -4.11 11.58
C GLY A 17 12.67 -5.34 10.66
N GLU A 18 12.64 -6.52 11.26
CA GLU A 18 12.77 -7.81 10.56
C GLU A 18 11.74 -8.06 9.46
N LEU A 19 10.55 -7.43 9.53
CA LEU A 19 9.54 -7.59 8.49
C LEU A 19 9.97 -7.07 7.12
N LEU A 20 10.87 -6.09 7.07
CA LEU A 20 11.37 -5.50 5.82
C LEU A 20 12.84 -5.84 5.51
N GLU A 21 13.47 -6.71 6.27
CA GLU A 21 14.88 -7.08 6.07
C GLU A 21 15.17 -7.59 4.63
N ASN A 22 14.23 -8.34 4.05
CA ASN A 22 14.40 -8.96 2.72
C ASN A 22 13.23 -8.63 1.76
N ARG A 23 12.57 -7.51 1.97
CA ARG A 23 11.44 -7.10 1.10
C ARG A 23 11.14 -5.61 1.22
N THR A 24 10.49 -5.07 0.19
CA THR A 24 9.93 -3.72 0.23
C THR A 24 8.62 -3.68 1.00
N LEU A 25 8.24 -2.53 1.56
CA LEU A 25 6.93 -2.34 2.19
C LEU A 25 5.79 -2.63 1.19
N ALA A 26 5.94 -2.23 -0.08
CA ALA A 26 4.99 -2.53 -1.16
C ALA A 26 4.70 -4.03 -1.33
N SER A 27 5.66 -4.91 -1.00
CA SER A 27 5.52 -6.36 -1.10
C SER A 27 5.08 -7.03 0.20
N LEU A 28 4.79 -6.25 1.25
CA LEU A 28 4.32 -6.78 2.53
C LEU A 28 2.94 -7.46 2.34
N PRO A 29 2.77 -8.71 2.84
CA PRO A 29 1.50 -9.40 2.75
C PRO A 29 0.39 -8.69 3.52
N TYR A 30 -0.82 -8.64 2.94
CA TYR A 30 -1.97 -7.97 3.52
C TYR A 30 -3.24 -8.83 3.37
N GLY A 31 -4.09 -8.80 4.39
CA GLY A 31 -5.45 -9.33 4.34
C GLY A 31 -5.54 -10.82 4.01
N GLY A 32 -4.55 -11.62 4.38
CA GLY A 32 -4.49 -13.06 4.15
C GLY A 32 -4.11 -13.48 2.73
N ARG A 33 -4.28 -12.63 1.73
CA ARG A 33 -4.14 -13.00 0.32
C ARG A 33 -3.31 -12.02 -0.51
N TYR A 34 -3.43 -10.73 -0.25
CA TYR A 34 -2.89 -9.64 -1.06
C TYR A 34 -1.47 -9.25 -0.65
N ARG A 35 -0.88 -8.32 -1.40
CA ARG A 35 0.24 -7.47 -0.99
C ARG A 35 -0.14 -6.01 -1.18
N LEU A 36 0.52 -5.10 -0.50
CA LEU A 36 0.15 -3.67 -0.55
C LEU A 36 0.18 -3.08 -1.96
N ILE A 37 1.13 -3.51 -2.81
CA ILE A 37 1.20 -3.06 -4.21
C ILE A 37 -0.05 -3.42 -5.05
N ASP A 38 -0.78 -4.46 -4.66
CA ASP A 38 -1.94 -4.96 -5.41
C ASP A 38 -3.04 -3.91 -5.52
N PHE A 39 -3.20 -3.06 -4.51
CA PHE A 39 -4.20 -1.99 -4.51
C PHE A 39 -3.88 -0.93 -5.56
N ALA A 40 -2.66 -0.40 -5.58
CA ALA A 40 -2.26 0.59 -6.56
C ALA A 40 -2.34 0.03 -8.00
N LEU A 41 -1.86 -1.20 -8.23
CA LEU A 41 -1.95 -1.86 -9.53
C LEU A 41 -3.41 -2.11 -9.96
N SER A 42 -4.28 -2.52 -9.03
CA SER A 42 -5.69 -2.77 -9.30
C SER A 42 -6.45 -1.47 -9.61
N ASN A 43 -6.20 -0.40 -8.87
CA ASN A 43 -6.78 0.92 -9.14
C ASN A 43 -6.40 1.42 -10.54
N MET A 44 -5.13 1.23 -10.96
CA MET A 44 -4.70 1.55 -12.33
C MET A 44 -5.40 0.68 -13.38
N ALA A 45 -5.45 -0.65 -13.16
CA ALA A 45 -6.07 -1.59 -14.09
C ALA A 45 -7.56 -1.35 -14.25
N ASN A 46 -8.29 -1.11 -13.15
CA ASN A 46 -9.73 -0.83 -13.15
C ASN A 46 -10.07 0.47 -13.89
N ALA A 47 -9.17 1.44 -13.90
CA ALA A 47 -9.31 2.68 -14.69
C ALA A 47 -8.91 2.51 -16.16
N GLY A 48 -8.62 1.29 -16.63
CA GLY A 48 -8.21 1.02 -17.99
C GLY A 48 -6.82 1.54 -18.36
N ILE A 49 -5.98 1.86 -17.38
CA ILE A 49 -4.59 2.28 -17.60
C ILE A 49 -3.77 1.05 -17.98
N THR A 50 -3.27 1.04 -19.20
CA THR A 50 -2.60 -0.12 -19.79
C THR A 50 -1.08 -0.04 -19.78
N THR A 51 -0.52 1.09 -19.38
CA THR A 51 0.92 1.31 -19.26
C THR A 51 1.22 1.80 -17.86
N VAL A 52 1.84 0.94 -17.06
CA VAL A 52 2.11 1.21 -15.65
C VAL A 52 3.60 0.98 -15.36
N GLY A 53 4.25 1.98 -14.79
CA GLY A 53 5.60 1.90 -14.25
C GLY A 53 5.59 1.63 -12.75
N VAL A 54 6.52 0.84 -12.27
CA VAL A 54 6.78 0.64 -10.84
C VAL A 54 8.24 0.96 -10.57
N ILE A 55 8.50 2.00 -9.78
CA ILE A 55 9.85 2.30 -9.29
C ILE A 55 10.11 1.41 -8.08
N ALA A 56 11.04 0.48 -8.21
CA ALA A 56 11.35 -0.52 -7.20
C ALA A 56 12.80 -0.34 -6.69
N PRO A 57 13.04 -0.40 -5.36
CA PRO A 57 14.39 -0.34 -4.81
C PRO A 57 15.20 -1.58 -5.17
N ALA A 58 16.50 -1.58 -4.87
CA ALA A 58 17.41 -2.69 -5.20
C ALA A 58 16.94 -4.03 -4.63
N ASP A 59 16.49 -4.04 -3.36
CA ASP A 59 16.04 -5.27 -2.66
C ASP A 59 14.57 -5.59 -2.93
N SER A 60 14.20 -5.61 -4.21
CA SER A 60 12.82 -5.81 -4.66
C SER A 60 12.51 -7.22 -5.17
N GLY A 61 13.36 -8.21 -4.92
CA GLY A 61 13.16 -9.58 -5.40
C GLY A 61 11.76 -10.12 -5.08
N SER A 62 11.31 -9.98 -3.82
CA SER A 62 9.96 -10.40 -3.40
C SER A 62 8.84 -9.64 -4.11
N LEU A 63 9.06 -8.36 -4.45
CA LEU A 63 8.10 -7.56 -5.22
C LEU A 63 8.04 -8.04 -6.66
N ILE A 64 9.19 -8.21 -7.31
CA ILE A 64 9.30 -8.66 -8.71
C ILE A 64 8.68 -10.04 -8.88
N ASP A 65 8.94 -10.98 -7.97
CA ASP A 65 8.33 -12.32 -7.98
C ASP A 65 6.80 -12.27 -7.88
N HIS A 66 6.28 -11.31 -7.14
CA HIS A 66 4.84 -11.17 -6.97
C HIS A 66 4.17 -10.58 -8.20
N ILE A 67 4.66 -9.44 -8.69
CA ILE A 67 4.03 -8.74 -9.81
C ILE A 67 4.29 -9.42 -11.16
N GLY A 68 5.43 -10.11 -11.28
CA GLY A 68 5.84 -10.80 -12.52
C GLY A 68 5.77 -9.87 -13.73
N VAL A 69 5.09 -10.32 -14.77
CA VAL A 69 4.82 -9.51 -15.99
C VAL A 69 3.49 -8.76 -15.94
N GLY A 70 2.80 -8.76 -14.78
CA GLY A 70 1.54 -8.04 -14.58
C GLY A 70 0.28 -8.79 -15.06
N ASN A 71 0.33 -10.12 -15.22
CA ASN A 71 -0.81 -10.92 -15.69
C ASN A 71 -2.11 -10.68 -14.89
N PRO A 72 -2.12 -10.67 -13.54
CA PRO A 72 -3.35 -10.49 -12.78
C PRO A 72 -4.06 -9.17 -13.09
N TRP A 73 -3.32 -8.14 -13.43
CA TRP A 73 -3.83 -6.79 -13.73
C TRP A 73 -3.99 -6.53 -15.23
N SER A 74 -3.92 -7.57 -16.06
CA SER A 74 -3.99 -7.46 -17.53
C SER A 74 -2.92 -6.52 -18.13
N LEU A 75 -1.76 -6.43 -17.46
CA LEU A 75 -0.62 -5.63 -17.89
C LEU A 75 0.46 -6.41 -18.66
N ALA A 76 0.27 -7.70 -18.88
CA ALA A 76 1.14 -8.50 -19.77
C ALA A 76 0.78 -8.24 -21.24
N ARG A 77 1.24 -7.13 -21.81
CA ARG A 77 0.82 -6.64 -23.13
C ARG A 77 2.00 -6.43 -24.08
N LYS A 78 1.74 -6.55 -25.39
CA LYS A 78 2.72 -6.23 -26.43
C LYS A 78 2.95 -4.71 -26.59
N ARG A 79 1.91 -3.92 -26.37
CA ARG A 79 1.97 -2.44 -26.38
C ARG A 79 1.48 -1.95 -25.00
N GLY A 80 2.23 -1.06 -24.37
CA GLY A 80 2.05 -0.72 -22.98
C GLY A 80 2.58 -1.84 -22.07
N GLY A 81 1.91 -2.10 -20.94
CA GLY A 81 2.24 -3.16 -20.01
C GLY A 81 2.88 -2.67 -18.73
N LEU A 82 3.40 -3.62 -17.94
CA LEU A 82 4.09 -3.35 -16.67
C LEU A 82 5.58 -3.13 -16.91
N PHE A 83 6.10 -2.03 -16.39
CA PHE A 83 7.52 -1.67 -16.45
C PHE A 83 8.08 -1.56 -15.03
N VAL A 84 8.97 -2.45 -14.63
CA VAL A 84 9.71 -2.33 -13.38
C VAL A 84 10.97 -1.53 -13.64
N MET A 85 11.12 -0.42 -12.93
CA MET A 85 12.22 0.51 -13.10
C MET A 85 13.06 0.58 -11.82
N PRO A 86 14.40 0.68 -11.95
CA PRO A 86 15.27 0.72 -10.78
C PRO A 86 15.09 2.03 -10.03
N GLY A 87 14.78 1.93 -8.74
CA GLY A 87 14.80 3.02 -7.78
C GLY A 87 16.15 3.10 -7.05
N SER A 88 16.25 4.03 -6.12
CA SER A 88 17.44 4.24 -5.30
C SER A 88 17.74 3.02 -4.44
N VAL A 89 19.04 2.69 -4.27
CA VAL A 89 19.52 1.57 -3.45
C VAL A 89 19.11 1.75 -1.98
N TYR A 90 19.09 2.97 -1.54
CA TYR A 90 18.62 3.33 -0.20
C TYR A 90 17.30 4.08 -0.37
N GLY A 91 16.20 3.42 -0.08
CA GLY A 91 14.97 4.13 0.18
C GLY A 91 15.32 5.19 1.22
N MET A 92 15.33 6.46 0.83
CA MET A 92 15.79 7.53 1.71
C MET A 92 14.87 7.58 2.92
N GLN A 93 15.39 7.16 4.03
CA GLN A 93 14.69 6.97 5.31
C GLN A 93 14.23 8.26 5.97
N LYS A 94 14.56 9.42 5.38
CA LYS A 94 14.12 10.71 5.88
C LYS A 94 12.82 11.08 5.20
N SER A 95 11.74 11.13 5.94
CA SER A 95 10.44 11.68 5.60
C SER A 95 9.51 10.89 4.64
N GLY A 96 9.73 9.62 4.36
CA GLY A 96 8.83 8.86 3.49
C GLY A 96 8.86 9.35 2.05
N SER A 97 10.06 9.55 1.54
CA SER A 97 10.36 9.96 0.17
C SER A 97 9.68 9.01 -0.83
N ARG A 98 8.76 9.53 -1.64
CA ARG A 98 7.88 8.75 -2.51
C ARG A 98 8.35 8.76 -3.94
N PHE A 99 8.74 9.95 -4.43
CA PHE A 99 9.17 10.17 -5.80
C PHE A 99 10.45 10.99 -5.81
N LEU A 100 11.59 10.33 -5.57
CA LEU A 100 12.90 10.99 -5.66
C LEU A 100 13.16 11.46 -7.09
N MET A 101 13.58 12.71 -7.24
CA MET A 101 13.91 13.28 -8.54
C MET A 101 14.94 12.46 -9.29
N ARG A 102 15.95 11.93 -8.60
CA ARG A 102 16.96 11.04 -9.20
C ARG A 102 16.36 9.81 -9.87
N ASP A 103 15.37 9.19 -9.23
CA ASP A 103 14.72 7.99 -9.78
C ASP A 103 13.83 8.36 -10.96
N LEU A 104 13.11 9.48 -10.87
CA LEU A 104 12.30 10.01 -11.98
C LEU A 104 13.17 10.38 -13.20
N LEU A 105 14.31 11.02 -12.98
CA LEU A 105 15.26 11.38 -14.04
C LEU A 105 15.86 10.15 -14.74
N LYS A 106 16.14 9.07 -13.99
CA LYS A 106 16.61 7.80 -14.57
C LYS A 106 15.52 7.08 -15.37
N CYS A 107 14.28 7.34 -15.03
CA CYS A 107 13.10 6.72 -15.65
C CYS A 107 12.43 7.64 -16.68
N ASP A 108 13.06 8.74 -17.11
CA ASP A 108 12.48 9.75 -17.99
C ASP A 108 11.85 9.19 -19.26
N ARG A 109 12.49 8.15 -19.85
CA ARG A 109 12.00 7.46 -21.06
C ARG A 109 10.62 6.84 -20.86
N PHE A 110 10.22 6.55 -19.64
CA PHE A 110 8.88 6.03 -19.35
C PHE A 110 7.80 7.03 -19.70
N PHE A 111 8.03 8.32 -19.48
CA PHE A 111 7.05 9.38 -19.75
C PHE A 111 6.83 9.65 -21.25
N TYR A 112 7.66 9.11 -22.13
CA TYR A 112 7.46 9.17 -23.59
C TYR A 112 6.67 7.97 -24.14
N LYS A 113 6.30 7.01 -23.29
CA LYS A 113 5.50 5.86 -23.74
C LYS A 113 4.05 6.28 -23.98
N ASP A 114 3.48 5.66 -25.00
CA ASP A 114 2.06 5.72 -25.31
C ASP A 114 1.47 7.08 -25.67
N ASP A 115 2.23 8.12 -25.93
CA ASP A 115 1.73 9.47 -26.20
C ASP A 115 0.63 9.91 -25.20
N ALA A 116 0.88 9.68 -23.93
CA ALA A 116 -0.10 9.98 -22.89
C ALA A 116 -0.29 11.49 -22.69
N ASP A 117 -1.50 11.89 -22.35
CA ASP A 117 -1.82 13.25 -21.95
C ASP A 117 -1.42 13.49 -20.50
N TYR A 118 -1.67 12.48 -19.65
CA TYR A 118 -1.53 12.55 -18.19
C TYR A 118 -0.70 11.40 -17.61
N VAL A 119 -0.11 11.67 -16.45
CA VAL A 119 0.56 10.69 -15.59
C VAL A 119 -0.14 10.67 -14.24
N ILE A 120 -0.67 9.51 -13.82
CA ILE A 120 -1.07 9.30 -12.42
C ILE A 120 0.14 8.80 -11.65
N MET A 121 0.50 9.54 -10.62
CA MET A 121 1.54 9.19 -9.66
C MET A 121 0.88 8.65 -8.40
N SER A 122 1.23 7.44 -7.96
CA SER A 122 0.61 6.80 -6.79
C SER A 122 1.64 6.16 -5.88
N GLY A 123 1.41 6.25 -4.58
CA GLY A 123 2.07 5.41 -3.60
C GLY A 123 1.65 3.94 -3.71
N SER A 124 2.28 3.09 -2.92
CA SER A 124 2.03 1.63 -2.88
C SER A 124 1.78 1.08 -1.48
N THR A 125 1.54 1.95 -0.50
CA THR A 125 1.40 1.56 0.91
C THR A 125 -0.01 1.74 1.46
N ASP A 126 -0.92 2.20 0.61
CA ASP A 126 -2.30 2.50 0.99
C ASP A 126 -3.25 1.38 0.57
N VAL A 127 -4.09 0.96 1.50
CA VAL A 127 -5.18 0.01 1.25
C VAL A 127 -6.44 0.80 0.91
N CYS A 128 -6.83 0.79 -0.36
CA CYS A 128 -7.98 1.55 -0.84
C CYS A 128 -8.47 0.99 -2.19
N ASN A 129 -9.72 1.29 -2.52
CA ASN A 129 -10.29 0.99 -3.84
C ASN A 129 -10.70 2.32 -4.50
N MET A 130 -9.75 2.94 -5.19
CA MET A 130 -9.92 4.26 -5.80
C MET A 130 -10.49 4.14 -7.21
N ASP A 131 -11.48 4.97 -7.52
CA ASP A 131 -11.96 5.18 -8.89
C ASP A 131 -11.17 6.33 -9.52
N PHE A 132 -10.32 6.00 -10.49
CA PHE A 132 -9.54 7.03 -11.17
C PHE A 132 -10.28 7.68 -12.36
N GLU A 133 -11.39 7.15 -12.82
CA GLU A 133 -12.12 7.74 -13.94
C GLU A 133 -12.63 9.15 -13.62
N PRO A 134 -13.40 9.38 -12.51
CA PRO A 134 -13.81 10.73 -12.13
C PRO A 134 -12.63 11.63 -11.76
N PHE A 135 -11.53 11.06 -11.24
CA PHE A 135 -10.32 11.83 -10.93
C PHE A 135 -9.63 12.36 -12.19
N ILE A 136 -9.46 11.53 -13.24
CA ILE A 136 -8.92 11.91 -14.54
C ILE A 136 -9.80 12.99 -15.18
N LYS A 137 -11.12 12.82 -15.12
CA LYS A 137 -12.07 13.77 -15.67
C LYS A 137 -11.98 15.14 -14.97
N ALA A 138 -11.96 15.14 -13.63
CA ALA A 138 -11.83 16.37 -12.85
C ALA A 138 -10.50 17.11 -13.14
N HIS A 139 -9.39 16.37 -13.30
CA HIS A 139 -8.12 16.95 -13.70
C HIS A 139 -8.20 17.62 -15.08
N ALA A 140 -8.76 16.92 -16.06
CA ALA A 140 -8.91 17.46 -17.41
C ALA A 140 -9.79 18.73 -17.46
N GLU A 141 -10.88 18.76 -16.70
CA GLU A 141 -11.80 19.89 -16.60
C GLU A 141 -11.19 21.08 -15.85
N SER A 142 -10.28 20.83 -14.91
CA SER A 142 -9.62 21.90 -14.14
C SER A 142 -8.66 22.74 -14.98
N GLY A 143 -8.10 22.20 -16.06
CA GLY A 143 -7.07 22.84 -16.87
C GLY A 143 -5.74 23.07 -16.14
N LYS A 144 -5.58 22.54 -14.93
CA LYS A 144 -4.38 22.74 -14.10
C LYS A 144 -3.28 21.73 -14.42
N PRO A 145 -2.01 22.08 -14.20
CA PRO A 145 -0.89 21.17 -14.46
C PRO A 145 -0.85 19.97 -13.50
N ILE A 146 -1.35 20.12 -12.28
CA ILE A 146 -1.37 19.09 -11.23
C ILE A 146 -2.73 19.09 -10.53
N THR A 147 -3.24 17.90 -10.20
CA THR A 147 -4.41 17.73 -9.30
C THR A 147 -4.05 16.69 -8.24
N MET A 148 -4.12 17.08 -6.97
CA MET A 148 -3.82 16.22 -5.83
C MET A 148 -5.08 15.61 -5.23
N MET A 149 -5.02 14.30 -4.96
CA MET A 149 -6.11 13.62 -4.26
C MET A 149 -5.96 13.77 -2.76
N TYR A 150 -7.05 14.08 -2.07
CA TYR A 150 -7.07 14.19 -0.62
C TYR A 150 -8.24 13.48 0.01
N LYS A 151 -8.11 13.11 1.26
CA LYS A 151 -9.19 12.59 2.10
C LYS A 151 -9.36 13.49 3.32
N LYS A 152 -10.62 13.84 3.62
CA LYS A 152 -10.94 14.48 4.89
C LYS A 152 -10.81 13.49 6.03
N VAL A 153 -9.96 13.81 6.99
CA VAL A 153 -9.73 12.99 8.17
C VAL A 153 -10.25 13.71 9.41
N PRO A 154 -10.89 12.98 10.35
CA PRO A 154 -11.40 13.55 11.59
C PRO A 154 -10.30 14.16 12.46
N ARG A 155 -10.69 15.12 13.32
CA ARG A 155 -9.80 15.63 14.35
C ARG A 155 -9.44 14.51 15.33
N GLY A 156 -8.14 14.38 15.63
CA GLY A 156 -7.63 13.42 16.62
C GLY A 156 -7.27 12.05 16.08
N GLU A 157 -7.49 11.76 14.80
CA GLU A 157 -6.87 10.62 14.16
C GLU A 157 -5.40 10.95 13.84
N GLU A 158 -4.49 10.07 14.24
CA GLU A 158 -3.07 10.21 13.98
C GLU A 158 -2.77 9.79 12.53
N PHE A 159 -2.87 10.73 11.60
CA PHE A 159 -2.36 10.56 10.25
C PHE A 159 -1.00 11.24 10.12
N HIS A 160 0.00 10.47 9.75
CA HIS A 160 1.34 11.00 9.45
C HIS A 160 1.54 11.17 7.95
N GLY A 161 1.84 12.35 7.48
CA GLY A 161 2.09 12.66 6.08
C GLY A 161 1.84 14.11 5.71
N TYR A 162 1.54 14.34 4.45
CA TYR A 162 1.23 15.68 3.98
C TYR A 162 -0.26 15.97 4.10
N PHE A 163 -0.55 17.24 4.42
CA PHE A 163 -1.90 17.79 4.52
C PHE A 163 -2.02 18.98 3.58
N LEU A 164 -3.18 19.11 2.93
CA LEU A 164 -3.43 20.17 1.96
C LEU A 164 -4.32 21.25 2.59
N ASP A 165 -3.84 22.49 2.61
CA ASP A 165 -4.70 23.63 2.81
C ASP A 165 -5.37 23.95 1.48
N ILE A 166 -6.70 24.01 1.49
CA ILE A 166 -7.51 24.21 0.28
C ILE A 166 -8.25 25.53 0.41
N ASN A 167 -8.11 26.38 -0.59
CA ASN A 167 -8.78 27.68 -0.65
C ASN A 167 -10.25 27.55 -1.08
N GLU A 168 -10.98 28.66 -1.11
CA GLU A 168 -12.40 28.71 -1.45
C GLU A 168 -12.69 28.27 -2.90
N ASN A 169 -11.70 28.33 -3.79
CA ASN A 169 -11.81 27.88 -5.17
C ASN A 169 -11.57 26.35 -5.32
N GLY A 170 -11.25 25.65 -4.25
CA GLY A 170 -10.92 24.23 -4.28
C GLY A 170 -9.46 23.93 -4.67
N ASP A 171 -8.58 24.93 -4.62
CA ASP A 171 -7.17 24.79 -4.98
C ASP A 171 -6.29 24.64 -3.75
N VAL A 172 -5.18 23.94 -3.91
CA VAL A 172 -4.16 23.84 -2.87
C VAL A 172 -3.56 25.23 -2.64
N SER A 173 -3.61 25.74 -1.42
CA SER A 173 -2.94 26.97 -1.01
C SER A 173 -1.60 26.68 -0.31
N ALA A 174 -1.52 25.59 0.47
CA ALA A 174 -0.29 25.14 1.10
C ALA A 174 -0.27 23.62 1.25
N ILE A 175 0.94 23.04 1.37
CA ILE A 175 1.18 21.62 1.69
C ILE A 175 1.99 21.59 2.98
N ASN A 176 1.43 20.97 4.02
CA ASN A 176 1.98 20.94 5.37
C ASN A 176 2.31 19.49 5.79
N ASN A 177 3.30 19.34 6.68
CA ASN A 177 3.66 18.03 7.25
C ASN A 177 2.88 17.72 8.55
N GLU A 178 2.15 18.70 9.08
CA GLU A 178 1.41 18.59 10.32
C GLU A 178 -0.06 18.96 10.10
N SER A 179 -0.95 18.32 10.84
CA SER A 179 -2.37 18.62 10.77
C SER A 179 -2.75 19.69 11.81
N PHE A 180 -3.23 20.82 11.34
CA PHE A 180 -3.84 21.85 12.18
C PHE A 180 -5.36 21.79 12.06
N GLY A 181 -6.01 21.02 12.92
CA GLY A 181 -7.47 20.96 12.95
C GLY A 181 -8.09 19.94 11.99
N TRP A 182 -9.15 20.30 11.25
CA TRP A 182 -9.69 19.48 10.15
C TRP A 182 -8.68 19.43 9.03
N SER A 183 -8.28 18.22 8.65
CA SER A 183 -7.15 18.06 7.79
C SER A 183 -7.55 17.35 6.51
N ASN A 184 -7.21 17.95 5.38
CA ASN A 184 -7.29 17.30 4.08
C ASN A 184 -5.98 16.52 3.89
N TYR A 185 -6.01 15.26 4.31
CA TYR A 185 -4.87 14.37 4.20
C TYR A 185 -4.56 14.05 2.73
N PHE A 186 -3.34 14.28 2.27
CA PHE A 186 -2.92 13.92 0.92
C PHE A 186 -2.85 12.39 0.79
N ALA A 187 -3.67 11.83 -0.12
CA ALA A 187 -3.84 10.39 -0.29
C ALA A 187 -2.73 9.73 -1.15
N ASP A 188 -1.52 10.26 -1.13
CA ASP A 188 -0.37 9.75 -1.90
C ASP A 188 -0.63 9.51 -3.38
N CYS A 189 -1.59 10.21 -3.95
CA CYS A 189 -1.99 10.07 -5.34
C CYS A 189 -2.23 11.46 -5.97
N PHE A 190 -1.66 11.70 -7.15
CA PHE A 190 -1.90 12.92 -7.93
C PHE A 190 -1.79 12.66 -9.41
N ILE A 191 -2.43 13.51 -10.21
CA ILE A 191 -2.31 13.54 -11.66
C ILE A 191 -1.48 14.77 -12.06
N ILE A 192 -0.63 14.58 -13.05
CA ILE A 192 0.17 15.65 -13.64
C ILE A 192 0.09 15.57 -15.16
N ASN A 193 -0.01 16.74 -15.83
CA ASN A 193 0.12 16.80 -17.28
C ASN A 193 1.49 16.26 -17.70
N ARG A 194 1.54 15.35 -18.68
CA ARG A 194 2.80 14.74 -19.12
C ARG A 194 3.82 15.80 -19.58
N THR A 195 3.39 16.79 -20.32
CA THR A 195 4.28 17.90 -20.77
C THR A 195 4.86 18.66 -19.59
N TYR A 196 4.02 18.97 -18.59
CA TYR A 196 4.47 19.63 -17.37
C TYR A 196 5.44 18.74 -16.57
N MET A 197 5.21 17.43 -16.49
CA MET A 197 6.13 16.47 -15.87
C MET A 197 7.51 16.50 -16.52
N LEU A 198 7.55 16.49 -17.85
CA LEU A 198 8.83 16.54 -18.59
C LEU A 198 9.58 17.86 -18.38
N ASP A 199 8.86 18.96 -18.28
CA ASP A 199 9.46 20.27 -17.98
C ASP A 199 9.89 20.35 -16.52
N PHE A 200 9.09 19.81 -15.59
CA PHE A 200 9.44 19.71 -14.17
C PHE A 200 10.77 18.95 -13.97
N LEU A 201 10.97 17.83 -14.66
CA LEU A 201 12.23 17.09 -14.62
C LEU A 201 13.43 17.92 -15.12
N LYS A 202 13.23 18.76 -16.12
CA LYS A 202 14.29 19.64 -16.63
C LYS A 202 14.62 20.77 -15.64
N TRP A 203 13.57 21.41 -15.08
CA TRP A 203 13.73 22.54 -14.16
C TRP A 203 14.45 22.15 -12.88
N TYR A 204 14.14 20.97 -12.34
CA TYR A 204 14.67 20.50 -11.05
C TYR A 204 15.77 19.44 -11.18
N LYS A 205 16.38 19.30 -12.36
CA LYS A 205 17.43 18.30 -12.62
C LYS A 205 18.61 18.37 -11.64
N ALA A 206 18.98 19.57 -11.16
CA ALA A 206 20.06 19.74 -10.20
C ALA A 206 19.70 19.33 -8.76
N LEU A 207 18.41 19.12 -8.47
CA LEU A 207 17.88 18.77 -7.15
C LEU A 207 17.49 17.28 -7.06
N GLU A 208 18.34 16.42 -7.61
CA GLU A 208 18.08 14.99 -7.74
C GLU A 208 17.85 14.23 -6.42
N TYR A 209 18.30 14.80 -5.30
CA TYR A 209 18.13 14.20 -3.96
C TYR A 209 16.84 14.61 -3.25
N MET A 210 16.07 15.53 -3.84
CA MET A 210 14.80 15.96 -3.28
C MET A 210 13.65 15.08 -3.76
N ASP A 211 12.63 14.99 -2.92
CA ASP A 211 11.36 14.38 -3.29
C ASP A 211 10.52 15.36 -4.12
N MET A 212 9.79 14.84 -5.11
CA MET A 212 8.95 15.66 -5.98
C MET A 212 7.87 16.43 -5.20
N ILE A 213 7.29 15.83 -4.17
CA ILE A 213 6.26 16.49 -3.35
C ILE A 213 6.86 17.65 -2.54
N GLU A 214 8.10 17.49 -2.04
CA GLU A 214 8.82 18.58 -1.36
C GLU A 214 9.09 19.74 -2.33
N LEU A 215 9.54 19.44 -3.55
CA LEU A 215 9.75 20.46 -4.58
C LEU A 215 8.44 21.18 -4.96
N ILE A 216 7.34 20.45 -5.09
CA ILE A 216 6.02 21.03 -5.34
C ILE A 216 5.61 21.93 -4.17
N ARG A 217 5.81 21.48 -2.92
CA ARG A 217 5.52 22.26 -1.71
C ARG A 217 6.31 23.56 -1.68
N ASP A 218 7.62 23.47 -1.87
CA ASP A 218 8.53 24.61 -1.74
C ASP A 218 8.35 25.64 -2.88
N ASN A 219 7.80 25.21 -4.01
CA ASN A 219 7.51 26.07 -5.17
C ASN A 219 6.01 26.31 -5.39
N LYS A 220 5.17 26.07 -4.38
CA LYS A 220 3.71 26.14 -4.49
C LYS A 220 3.20 27.48 -5.05
N SER A 221 3.85 28.60 -4.71
CA SER A 221 3.46 29.92 -5.21
C SER A 221 3.52 30.07 -6.74
N SER A 222 4.28 29.21 -7.42
CA SER A 222 4.47 29.22 -8.88
C SER A 222 3.74 28.06 -9.57
N ILE A 223 3.04 27.18 -8.83
CA ILE A 223 2.39 26.01 -9.38
C ILE A 223 0.91 26.03 -9.01
N ASP A 224 0.05 26.03 -10.02
CA ASP A 224 -1.38 25.87 -9.82
C ASP A 224 -1.72 24.38 -9.57
N ILE A 225 -2.34 24.09 -8.42
CA ILE A 225 -2.66 22.74 -8.02
C ILE A 225 -4.15 22.64 -7.68
N GLY A 226 -4.86 21.86 -8.45
CA GLY A 226 -6.25 21.47 -8.15
C GLY A 226 -6.33 20.36 -7.11
N THR A 227 -7.53 20.12 -6.63
CA THR A 227 -7.78 19.06 -5.66
C THR A 227 -8.90 18.13 -6.10
N PHE A 228 -8.87 16.89 -5.58
CA PHE A 228 -9.94 15.92 -5.73
C PHE A 228 -10.17 15.19 -4.40
N GLU A 229 -11.41 15.23 -3.88
CA GLU A 229 -11.76 14.57 -2.62
C GLU A 229 -12.01 13.07 -2.82
N PHE A 230 -11.21 12.22 -2.20
CA PHE A 230 -11.47 10.79 -2.10
C PHE A 230 -12.31 10.51 -0.83
N ARG A 231 -13.50 9.96 -1.01
CA ARG A 231 -14.45 9.71 0.10
C ARG A 231 -14.44 8.27 0.61
N GLY A 232 -13.77 7.37 -0.11
CA GLY A 232 -13.70 5.95 0.23
C GLY A 232 -12.78 5.65 1.41
N TYR A 233 -12.74 4.37 1.78
CA TYR A 233 -11.81 3.88 2.81
C TYR A 233 -10.36 4.06 2.37
N LEU A 234 -9.53 4.55 3.30
CA LEU A 234 -8.09 4.71 3.13
C LEU A 234 -7.37 4.16 4.37
N GLY A 235 -6.86 2.95 4.28
CA GLY A 235 -6.00 2.35 5.29
C GLY A 235 -4.54 2.62 4.99
N LYS A 236 -3.90 3.47 5.80
CA LYS A 236 -2.50 3.83 5.63
C LYS A 236 -1.60 2.99 6.51
N ILE A 237 -0.45 2.58 5.94
CA ILE A 237 0.50 1.69 6.62
C ILE A 237 1.90 2.31 6.55
N LYS A 238 2.37 2.83 7.69
CA LYS A 238 3.71 3.42 7.87
C LYS A 238 4.52 2.76 8.97
N ASN A 239 3.84 2.10 9.92
CA ASN A 239 4.45 1.44 11.06
C ASN A 239 3.76 0.09 11.34
N PRO A 240 4.34 -0.79 12.18
CA PRO A 240 3.77 -2.10 12.48
C PRO A 240 2.39 -2.06 13.14
N TRP A 241 2.11 -1.06 13.96
CA TRP A 241 0.81 -0.92 14.60
C TRP A 241 -0.29 -0.59 13.57
N GLU A 242 -0.02 0.37 12.67
CA GLU A 242 -0.96 0.68 11.56
C GLU A 242 -1.15 -0.54 10.66
N PHE A 243 -0.08 -1.30 10.37
CA PHE A 243 -0.18 -2.55 9.62
C PHE A 243 -1.11 -3.56 10.29
N LEU A 244 -0.97 -3.76 11.60
CA LEU A 244 -1.84 -4.64 12.38
C LEU A 244 -3.28 -4.16 12.34
N LYS A 245 -3.52 -2.88 12.65
CA LYS A 245 -4.85 -2.25 12.67
C LYS A 245 -5.55 -2.30 11.31
N VAL A 246 -4.84 -1.96 10.23
CA VAL A 246 -5.39 -1.97 8.87
C VAL A 246 -5.71 -3.41 8.42
N ASN A 247 -4.91 -4.41 8.80
CA ASN A 247 -5.25 -5.82 8.59
C ASN A 247 -6.52 -6.22 9.35
N GLN A 248 -6.64 -5.85 10.62
CA GLN A 248 -7.84 -6.10 11.41
C GLN A 248 -9.09 -5.43 10.82
N GLY A 249 -8.93 -4.28 10.16
CA GLY A 249 -10.01 -3.61 9.41
C GLY A 249 -10.71 -4.52 8.39
N MET A 250 -10.07 -5.59 7.91
CA MET A 250 -10.73 -6.58 7.05
C MET A 250 -11.84 -7.38 7.74
N THR A 251 -11.88 -7.40 9.06
CA THR A 251 -12.98 -8.04 9.82
C THR A 251 -14.21 -7.14 9.89
N ASP A 252 -14.07 -5.83 9.63
CA ASP A 252 -15.17 -4.90 9.50
C ASP A 252 -15.93 -5.14 8.18
N TYR A 253 -17.26 -5.25 8.28
CA TYR A 253 -18.12 -5.55 7.15
C TYR A 253 -18.12 -4.46 6.09
N ASP A 254 -18.17 -3.19 6.50
CA ASP A 254 -18.29 -2.05 5.59
C ASP A 254 -16.97 -1.82 4.86
N ILE A 255 -15.84 -1.86 5.58
CA ILE A 255 -14.49 -1.76 4.98
C ILE A 255 -14.28 -2.90 3.97
N ARG A 256 -14.62 -4.13 4.34
CA ARG A 256 -14.47 -5.28 3.46
C ARG A 256 -15.32 -5.17 2.20
N ASN A 257 -16.56 -4.75 2.32
CA ASN A 257 -17.44 -4.57 1.16
C ASN A 257 -16.96 -3.46 0.25
N GLU A 258 -16.57 -2.33 0.79
CA GLU A 258 -16.09 -1.21 -0.01
C GLU A 258 -14.80 -1.56 -0.77
N VAL A 259 -13.83 -2.18 -0.08
CA VAL A 259 -12.50 -2.40 -0.66
C VAL A 259 -12.47 -3.65 -1.55
N PHE A 260 -13.07 -4.77 -1.11
CA PHE A 260 -12.86 -6.08 -1.75
C PHE A 260 -14.07 -6.65 -2.47
N CYS A 261 -15.29 -6.27 -2.08
CA CYS A 261 -16.51 -6.84 -2.65
C CYS A 261 -17.12 -5.97 -3.75
N ASN A 262 -16.39 -4.99 -4.28
CA ASN A 262 -16.85 -4.17 -5.40
C ASN A 262 -16.78 -4.96 -6.72
N PRO A 263 -17.91 -5.33 -7.35
CA PRO A 263 -17.89 -6.16 -8.55
C PRO A 263 -17.37 -5.43 -9.79
N VAL A 264 -17.41 -4.11 -9.78
CA VAL A 264 -16.96 -3.27 -10.92
C VAL A 264 -15.46 -2.99 -10.81
N ARG A 265 -14.94 -2.88 -9.58
CA ARG A 265 -13.54 -2.59 -9.32
C ARG A 265 -12.94 -3.64 -8.39
N PRO A 266 -12.71 -4.87 -8.84
CA PRO A 266 -12.09 -5.92 -8.03
C PRO A 266 -10.62 -5.58 -7.73
N ILE A 267 -10.15 -5.98 -6.55
CA ILE A 267 -8.72 -5.95 -6.24
C ILE A 267 -8.09 -7.25 -6.72
N PHE A 268 -7.24 -7.14 -7.72
CA PHE A 268 -6.52 -8.28 -8.30
C PHE A 268 -5.26 -8.60 -7.49
N THR A 269 -4.86 -9.87 -7.52
CA THR A 269 -3.61 -10.34 -6.93
C THR A 269 -3.14 -11.58 -7.67
N LYS A 270 -1.89 -11.99 -7.44
CA LYS A 270 -1.35 -13.24 -7.97
C LYS A 270 -2.18 -14.44 -7.50
N ALA A 271 -2.71 -15.21 -8.45
CA ALA A 271 -3.45 -16.42 -8.14
C ALA A 271 -2.56 -17.44 -7.43
N GLN A 272 -3.16 -18.17 -6.49
CA GLN A 272 -2.51 -19.25 -5.77
C GLN A 272 -3.56 -20.28 -5.40
N ASP A 273 -3.26 -21.53 -5.70
CA ASP A 273 -4.15 -22.66 -5.50
C ASP A 273 -3.77 -23.36 -4.19
N GLU A 274 -4.66 -23.32 -3.22
CA GLU A 274 -4.53 -23.96 -1.91
C GLU A 274 -5.83 -24.68 -1.59
N ALA A 275 -5.75 -25.72 -0.74
CA ALA A 275 -6.93 -26.43 -0.26
C ALA A 275 -7.87 -25.48 0.53
N PRO A 276 -9.17 -25.78 0.64
CA PRO A 276 -10.04 -25.05 1.55
C PRO A 276 -9.54 -25.11 3.01
N VAL A 277 -9.99 -24.13 3.81
CA VAL A 277 -9.71 -24.11 5.25
C VAL A 277 -10.37 -25.33 5.92
N PHE A 278 -9.66 -25.98 6.83
CA PHE A 278 -10.19 -27.05 7.64
C PHE A 278 -10.30 -26.62 9.10
N HIS A 279 -11.53 -26.65 9.64
CA HIS A 279 -11.82 -26.37 11.03
C HIS A 279 -12.12 -27.67 11.76
N TYR A 280 -11.41 -27.91 12.84
CA TYR A 280 -11.75 -29.01 13.76
C TYR A 280 -13.01 -28.65 14.58
N PRO A 281 -13.73 -29.64 15.13
CA PRO A 281 -14.95 -29.38 15.92
C PRO A 281 -14.74 -28.47 17.13
N GLU A 282 -13.55 -28.47 17.71
CA GLU A 282 -13.18 -27.69 18.88
C GLU A 282 -12.67 -26.30 18.54
N ALA A 283 -12.50 -25.99 17.27
CA ALA A 283 -12.02 -24.66 16.83
C ALA A 283 -13.02 -23.56 17.17
N ASP A 284 -12.55 -22.48 17.80
CA ASP A 284 -13.35 -21.29 18.11
C ASP A 284 -12.81 -20.08 17.33
N VAL A 285 -13.48 -19.73 16.23
CA VAL A 285 -13.07 -18.62 15.36
C VAL A 285 -14.09 -17.50 15.45
N ARG A 286 -13.63 -16.30 15.86
CA ARG A 286 -14.48 -15.11 16.02
C ARG A 286 -13.85 -13.89 15.36
N ASN A 287 -14.65 -13.13 14.64
CA ASN A 287 -14.26 -11.86 14.03
C ASN A 287 -12.86 -11.92 13.38
N SER A 288 -12.61 -12.91 12.53
CA SER A 288 -11.28 -13.19 11.98
C SER A 288 -11.34 -13.54 10.50
N VAL A 289 -10.26 -13.26 9.79
CA VAL A 289 -10.07 -13.66 8.40
C VAL A 289 -9.10 -14.83 8.37
N ILE A 290 -9.53 -15.96 7.81
CA ILE A 290 -8.69 -17.14 7.66
C ILE A 290 -8.60 -17.51 6.18
N SER A 291 -7.38 -17.58 5.68
CA SER A 291 -7.11 -17.88 4.28
C SER A 291 -7.08 -19.38 4.00
N THR A 292 -7.10 -19.72 2.71
CA THR A 292 -7.06 -21.10 2.22
C THR A 292 -5.84 -21.89 2.73
N GLY A 293 -5.97 -23.21 2.79
CA GLY A 293 -4.90 -24.12 3.23
C GLY A 293 -4.66 -24.16 4.74
N CYS A 294 -5.40 -23.40 5.54
CA CYS A 294 -5.22 -23.38 6.99
C CYS A 294 -5.89 -24.57 7.66
N ILE A 295 -5.28 -25.04 8.75
CA ILE A 295 -5.83 -26.01 9.68
C ILE A 295 -6.02 -25.31 11.03
N VAL A 296 -7.24 -25.31 11.56
CA VAL A 296 -7.55 -24.61 12.81
C VAL A 296 -8.17 -25.59 13.81
N GLU A 297 -7.46 -25.80 14.92
CA GLU A 297 -7.89 -26.61 16.07
C GLU A 297 -8.09 -25.73 17.31
N GLY A 298 -7.42 -24.58 17.38
CA GLY A 298 -7.42 -23.66 18.50
C GLY A 298 -8.43 -22.53 18.37
N ARG A 299 -8.22 -21.49 19.19
CA ARG A 299 -9.03 -20.26 19.19
C ARG A 299 -8.35 -19.15 18.41
N VAL A 300 -9.10 -18.48 17.51
CA VAL A 300 -8.66 -17.33 16.74
C VAL A 300 -9.68 -16.20 16.89
N GLU A 301 -9.23 -15.02 17.31
CA GLU A 301 -10.09 -13.86 17.58
C GLU A 301 -9.46 -12.56 17.07
N ASN A 302 -10.25 -11.70 16.42
CA ASN A 302 -9.83 -10.40 15.86
C ASN A 302 -8.51 -10.48 15.07
N SER A 303 -8.29 -11.54 14.31
CA SER A 303 -6.99 -11.86 13.73
C SER A 303 -7.07 -12.14 12.23
N VAL A 304 -5.96 -11.98 11.55
CA VAL A 304 -5.83 -12.32 10.13
C VAL A 304 -4.79 -13.43 9.98
N ILE A 305 -5.27 -14.60 9.56
CA ILE A 305 -4.46 -15.80 9.35
C ILE A 305 -4.28 -16.00 7.85
N PHE A 306 -3.04 -15.93 7.41
CA PHE A 306 -2.69 -16.15 6.01
C PHE A 306 -2.68 -17.65 5.70
N ARG A 307 -2.55 -17.97 4.43
CA ARG A 307 -2.67 -19.32 3.91
C ARG A 307 -1.68 -20.32 4.52
N SER A 308 -2.06 -21.59 4.51
CA SER A 308 -1.26 -22.72 4.93
C SER A 308 -0.69 -22.59 6.35
N CYS A 309 -1.44 -21.93 7.25
CA CYS A 309 -1.11 -21.85 8.67
C CYS A 309 -1.76 -22.98 9.44
N HIS A 310 -1.11 -23.42 10.51
CA HIS A 310 -1.63 -24.39 11.45
C HIS A 310 -1.76 -23.77 12.85
N ILE A 311 -2.97 -23.74 13.37
CA ILE A 311 -3.27 -23.29 14.75
C ILE A 311 -3.64 -24.53 15.54
N ALA A 312 -2.70 -25.05 16.33
CA ALA A 312 -2.85 -26.32 17.03
C ALA A 312 -3.85 -26.24 18.19
N LYS A 313 -4.20 -27.42 18.71
CA LYS A 313 -5.17 -27.59 19.79
C LYS A 313 -4.82 -26.76 21.03
N GLY A 314 -5.82 -26.06 21.57
CA GLY A 314 -5.63 -25.20 22.74
C GLY A 314 -4.82 -23.92 22.51
N ALA A 315 -4.25 -23.71 21.32
CA ALA A 315 -3.61 -22.45 20.97
C ALA A 315 -4.63 -21.31 20.93
N VAL A 316 -4.21 -20.12 21.32
CA VAL A 316 -5.02 -18.90 21.32
C VAL A 316 -4.29 -17.81 20.56
N VAL A 317 -4.90 -17.31 19.47
CA VAL A 317 -4.39 -16.21 18.66
C VAL A 317 -5.40 -15.07 18.70
N ARG A 318 -5.00 -13.93 19.26
CA ARG A 318 -5.86 -12.73 19.37
C ARG A 318 -5.15 -11.52 18.78
N ASN A 319 -5.96 -10.61 18.23
CA ASN A 319 -5.50 -9.30 17.77
C ASN A 319 -4.21 -9.36 16.93
N SER A 320 -4.00 -10.43 16.17
CA SER A 320 -2.70 -10.77 15.58
C SER A 320 -2.78 -11.01 14.09
N VAL A 321 -1.65 -10.90 13.43
CA VAL A 321 -1.48 -11.25 12.01
C VAL A 321 -0.47 -12.40 11.93
N ILE A 322 -0.90 -13.55 11.41
CA ILE A 322 -0.03 -14.72 11.18
C ILE A 322 0.15 -14.90 9.68
N MET A 323 1.36 -14.65 9.17
CA MET A 323 1.66 -14.79 7.74
C MET A 323 1.87 -16.26 7.35
N MET A 324 1.96 -16.49 6.03
CA MET A 324 1.90 -17.82 5.40
C MET A 324 2.85 -18.84 6.04
N HIS A 325 2.36 -20.09 6.11
CA HIS A 325 3.10 -21.24 6.63
C HIS A 325 3.54 -21.08 8.10
N GLY A 326 2.80 -20.28 8.87
CA GLY A 326 2.99 -20.16 10.32
C GLY A 326 2.42 -21.38 11.05
N THR A 327 3.16 -21.93 12.01
CA THR A 327 2.70 -23.02 12.90
C THR A 327 2.65 -22.50 14.32
N ILE A 328 1.46 -22.51 14.92
CA ILE A 328 1.25 -22.11 16.32
C ILE A 328 1.01 -23.36 17.15
N GLY A 329 1.97 -23.69 18.01
CA GLY A 329 2.02 -24.92 18.79
C GLY A 329 0.91 -25.04 19.83
N GLU A 330 0.72 -26.26 20.33
CA GLU A 330 -0.35 -26.62 21.26
C GLU A 330 -0.28 -25.75 22.54
N GLY A 331 -1.42 -25.14 22.91
CA GLY A 331 -1.52 -24.30 24.11
C GLY A 331 -0.73 -22.99 24.06
N ALA A 332 -0.12 -22.62 22.93
CA ALA A 332 0.54 -21.33 22.74
C ALA A 332 -0.47 -20.18 22.77
N VAL A 333 -0.05 -19.00 23.26
CA VAL A 333 -0.89 -17.80 23.34
C VAL A 333 -0.17 -16.63 22.68
N LEU A 334 -0.80 -16.07 21.66
CA LEU A 334 -0.34 -14.86 20.96
C LEU A 334 -1.40 -13.78 21.08
N ASP A 335 -1.03 -12.61 21.52
CA ASP A 335 -1.91 -11.43 21.59
C ASP A 335 -1.16 -10.17 21.16
N ASN A 336 -1.69 -9.48 20.15
CA ASN A 336 -1.08 -8.29 19.55
C ASN A 336 0.31 -8.57 18.94
N VAL A 337 0.40 -9.60 18.10
CA VAL A 337 1.64 -10.11 17.49
C VAL A 337 1.54 -10.12 15.97
N ILE A 338 2.63 -9.78 15.31
CA ILE A 338 2.83 -9.93 13.87
C ILE A 338 3.85 -11.05 13.64
N VAL A 339 3.39 -12.18 13.13
CA VAL A 339 4.24 -13.34 12.84
C VAL A 339 4.51 -13.40 11.34
N ASP A 340 5.76 -13.34 10.94
CA ASP A 340 6.16 -13.45 9.53
C ASP A 340 6.08 -14.89 9.01
N LYS A 341 6.46 -15.10 7.76
CA LYS A 341 6.35 -16.39 7.05
C LYS A 341 7.26 -17.47 7.61
N TYR A 342 6.77 -18.71 7.58
CA TYR A 342 7.55 -19.90 7.98
C TYR A 342 8.04 -19.86 9.42
N VAL A 343 7.28 -19.26 10.31
CA VAL A 343 7.58 -19.21 11.75
C VAL A 343 6.93 -20.37 12.46
N THR A 344 7.64 -20.96 13.40
CA THR A 344 7.13 -21.97 14.31
C THR A 344 7.12 -21.45 15.73
N ILE A 345 5.97 -21.39 16.36
CA ILE A 345 5.81 -21.10 17.78
C ILE A 345 5.66 -22.44 18.51
N ASN A 346 6.58 -22.72 19.44
CA ASN A 346 6.58 -23.97 20.20
C ASN A 346 5.37 -24.10 21.15
N PRO A 347 4.98 -25.33 21.53
CA PRO A 347 3.90 -25.53 22.47
C PRO A 347 4.05 -24.78 23.79
N GLY A 348 2.95 -24.18 24.29
CA GLY A 348 2.91 -23.47 25.57
C GLY A 348 3.58 -22.09 25.61
N VAL A 349 4.19 -21.64 24.52
CA VAL A 349 4.80 -20.29 24.43
C VAL A 349 3.73 -19.21 24.54
N LYS A 350 4.02 -18.13 25.29
CA LYS A 350 3.10 -17.02 25.47
C LYS A 350 3.79 -15.71 25.10
N ILE A 351 3.19 -14.98 24.14
CA ILE A 351 3.73 -13.72 23.61
C ILE A 351 2.62 -12.67 23.63
N TYR A 352 2.90 -11.52 24.22
CA TYR A 352 1.97 -10.40 24.35
C TYR A 352 2.65 -9.13 23.88
N GLY A 353 2.10 -8.48 22.88
CA GLY A 353 2.49 -7.13 22.44
C GLY A 353 1.76 -6.04 23.23
N GLY A 354 2.34 -4.84 23.26
CA GLY A 354 1.69 -3.64 23.78
C GLY A 354 0.57 -3.15 22.85
N GLU A 355 -0.32 -2.28 23.33
CA GLU A 355 -1.49 -1.80 22.57
C GLU A 355 -1.11 -1.16 21.23
N ARG A 356 -0.05 -0.35 21.20
CA ARG A 356 0.47 0.30 19.99
C ARG A 356 1.85 -0.21 19.56
N GLU A 357 2.37 -1.22 20.24
CA GLU A 357 3.67 -1.82 20.02
C GLU A 357 3.52 -3.33 19.84
N PRO A 358 3.04 -3.79 18.69
CA PRO A 358 2.93 -5.21 18.43
C PRO A 358 4.31 -5.86 18.43
N VAL A 359 4.38 -7.07 18.98
CA VAL A 359 5.61 -7.87 18.86
C VAL A 359 5.74 -8.41 17.44
N ILE A 360 6.91 -8.21 16.84
CA ILE A 360 7.25 -8.74 15.53
C ILE A 360 8.10 -10.00 15.70
N ILE A 361 7.75 -11.05 14.98
CA ILE A 361 8.53 -12.28 14.90
C ILE A 361 8.95 -12.46 13.44
N GLY A 362 10.25 -12.41 13.21
CA GLY A 362 10.85 -12.42 11.87
C GLY A 362 10.72 -13.78 11.18
N LYS A 363 10.90 -13.75 9.87
CA LYS A 363 10.76 -14.90 8.96
C LYS A 363 11.71 -16.06 9.35
N ASN A 364 11.22 -17.31 9.22
CA ASN A 364 11.93 -18.57 9.48
C ASN A 364 12.37 -18.76 10.96
N SER A 365 11.79 -18.01 11.88
CA SER A 365 12.10 -18.15 13.32
C SER A 365 11.39 -19.34 13.96
N THR A 366 12.02 -19.89 15.00
CA THR A 366 11.40 -20.86 15.91
C THR A 366 11.53 -20.29 17.32
N ILE A 367 10.41 -20.12 18.01
CA ILE A 367 10.32 -19.50 19.33
C ILE A 367 9.79 -20.56 20.33
#